data_b52390a2ee66fa36e7f12cbdd629e7d6
#
_entry.id   b52390a2ee66fa36e7f12cbdd629e7d6
#
_cell.length_a   1.000
_cell.length_b   1.000
_cell.length_c   1.000
_cell.angle_alpha   90.00
_cell.angle_beta   90.00
_cell.angle_gamma   90.00
#
_symmetry.space_group_name_H-M   'P 1'
#
loop_
_entity.id
_entity.type
_entity.pdbx_description
1 polymer ?
#
loop_
_entity_poly.entity_id
_entity_poly.type
_entity_poly.pdbx_seq_one_letter_code
_entity_poly.pdbx_strand_id
1 'polypeptide(L)'
;STIASGGQRTPPHIVREVQNSDGSKVFQTTVNPKQVFDTKTMSTVLPALQAVTASGGTAEAAAVLKQDSGGKTGTSEEQKTAQFVGFTPSLVTAVSMYQLDENGSPVSLTNIGGLGQFHGGDWPVTVWVRYMKAVSANDTKLHFDWYKRQTATPVNPAPVATTTPTPTEETPTPTPEATQETPGAEVRPTVTPSAQNNGGNGGNGGNGGGSNGGGSSNGGGGRPGGGGGPE
;
A
#
# COMPACT_ATOMS: atom_id res chain seq x y z
N SER A 1 -13.66 -3.89 3.59
CA SER A 1 -15.04 -3.94 4.16
C SER A 1 -15.57 -5.37 4.25
N THR A 2 -15.39 -6.22 3.24
CA THR A 2 -15.99 -7.57 3.20
C THR A 2 -15.64 -8.44 4.43
N ILE A 3 -14.40 -8.38 4.91
CA ILE A 3 -13.99 -9.13 6.12
C ILE A 3 -14.69 -8.54 7.35
N ALA A 4 -14.69 -7.22 7.51
CA ALA A 4 -15.30 -6.55 8.65
C ALA A 4 -16.82 -6.80 8.76
N SER A 5 -17.49 -7.11 7.65
CA SER A 5 -18.90 -7.43 7.57
C SER A 5 -19.23 -8.94 7.55
N GLY A 6 -18.29 -9.79 7.94
CA GLY A 6 -18.52 -11.24 8.02
C GLY A 6 -18.71 -11.92 6.67
N GLY A 7 -18.05 -11.41 5.63
CA GLY A 7 -18.08 -11.98 4.28
C GLY A 7 -19.08 -11.33 3.33
N GLN A 8 -19.77 -10.28 3.75
CA GLN A 8 -20.69 -9.54 2.90
C GLN A 8 -19.97 -8.47 2.07
N ARG A 9 -20.17 -8.48 0.78
CA ARG A 9 -19.69 -7.45 -0.13
C ARG A 9 -20.81 -6.47 -0.45
N THR A 10 -20.57 -5.19 -0.17
CA THR A 10 -21.43 -4.09 -0.58
C THR A 10 -20.77 -3.38 -1.76
N PRO A 11 -21.44 -3.18 -2.90
CA PRO A 11 -20.92 -2.35 -3.98
C PRO A 11 -20.61 -0.93 -3.48
N PRO A 12 -19.48 -0.34 -3.86
CA PRO A 12 -19.16 1.03 -3.49
C PRO A 12 -20.12 2.01 -4.18
N HIS A 13 -20.49 3.07 -3.48
CA HIS A 13 -21.28 4.17 -4.02
C HIS A 13 -20.77 5.48 -3.44
N ILE A 14 -20.81 6.54 -4.23
CA ILE A 14 -20.33 7.87 -3.86
C ILE A 14 -21.51 8.74 -3.41
N VAL A 15 -22.66 8.60 -4.07
CA VAL A 15 -23.87 9.35 -3.76
C VAL A 15 -24.80 8.45 -2.96
N ARG A 16 -25.10 8.85 -1.75
CA ARG A 16 -26.06 8.14 -0.88
C ARG A 16 -27.48 8.57 -1.14
N GLU A 17 -27.69 9.88 -1.22
CA GLU A 17 -29.00 10.48 -1.36
C GLU A 17 -28.90 11.84 -2.08
N VAL A 18 -29.88 12.18 -2.88
CA VAL A 18 -30.08 13.52 -3.46
C VAL A 18 -31.44 14.04 -3.03
N GLN A 19 -31.49 15.24 -2.50
CA GLN A 19 -32.71 15.92 -2.07
C GLN A 19 -32.91 17.24 -2.81
N ASN A 20 -34.14 17.61 -3.02
CA ASN A 20 -34.53 18.95 -3.45
C ASN A 20 -34.37 19.97 -2.30
N SER A 21 -34.51 21.25 -2.60
CA SER A 21 -34.47 22.34 -1.59
C SER A 21 -35.59 22.27 -0.56
N ASP A 22 -36.71 21.62 -0.90
CA ASP A 22 -37.85 21.38 -0.01
C ASP A 22 -37.70 20.13 0.88
N GLY A 23 -36.55 19.42 0.77
CA GLY A 23 -36.26 18.19 1.51
C GLY A 23 -36.83 16.93 0.89
N SER A 24 -37.55 17.00 -0.23
CA SER A 24 -38.04 15.83 -0.94
C SER A 24 -36.89 15.04 -1.57
N LYS A 25 -36.93 13.72 -1.46
CA LYS A 25 -35.88 12.84 -1.99
C LYS A 25 -36.06 12.60 -3.49
N VAL A 26 -35.03 12.94 -4.26
CA VAL A 26 -34.99 12.70 -5.71
C VAL A 26 -34.33 11.34 -6.00
N PHE A 27 -33.32 10.98 -5.20
CA PHE A 27 -32.59 9.74 -5.38
C PHE A 27 -32.11 9.21 -4.02
N GLN A 28 -32.15 7.90 -3.88
CA GLN A 28 -31.56 7.21 -2.74
C GLN A 28 -30.91 5.91 -3.22
N THR A 29 -29.64 5.71 -2.86
CA THR A 29 -28.94 4.48 -3.18
C THR A 29 -29.54 3.31 -2.40
N THR A 30 -29.91 2.26 -3.11
CA THR A 30 -30.29 0.98 -2.51
C THR A 30 -29.04 0.14 -2.26
N VAL A 31 -28.78 -0.16 -1.01
CA VAL A 31 -27.62 -0.97 -0.60
C VAL A 31 -28.08 -2.43 -0.49
N ASN A 32 -27.55 -3.30 -1.36
CA ASN A 32 -27.84 -4.73 -1.37
C ASN A 32 -26.54 -5.53 -1.13
N PRO A 33 -26.17 -5.80 0.12
CA PRO A 33 -25.01 -6.63 0.44
C PRO A 33 -25.21 -8.05 -0.08
N LYS A 34 -24.14 -8.63 -0.64
CA LYS A 34 -24.14 -10.03 -1.07
C LYS A 34 -23.11 -10.81 -0.25
N GLN A 35 -23.51 -11.96 0.28
CA GLN A 35 -22.57 -12.88 0.90
C GLN A 35 -21.67 -13.48 -0.18
N VAL A 36 -20.35 -13.20 -0.10
CA VAL A 36 -19.33 -13.67 -1.06
C VAL A 36 -18.35 -14.64 -0.42
N PHE A 37 -18.22 -14.59 0.91
CA PHE A 37 -17.52 -15.58 1.71
C PHE A 37 -18.40 -15.99 2.86
N ASP A 38 -18.39 -17.26 3.24
CA ASP A 38 -19.16 -17.71 4.38
C ASP A 38 -18.62 -17.13 5.70
N THR A 39 -19.52 -16.92 6.67
CA THR A 39 -19.19 -16.34 7.97
C THR A 39 -18.22 -17.22 8.77
N LYS A 40 -18.23 -18.54 8.56
CA LYS A 40 -17.31 -19.46 9.24
C LYS A 40 -15.88 -19.20 8.77
N THR A 41 -15.66 -19.07 7.47
CA THR A 41 -14.35 -18.67 6.92
C THR A 41 -13.89 -17.32 7.49
N MET A 42 -14.78 -16.33 7.52
CA MET A 42 -14.44 -15.02 8.11
C MET A 42 -14.12 -15.12 9.61
N SER A 43 -14.79 -16.02 10.33
CA SER A 43 -14.50 -16.27 11.75
C SER A 43 -13.13 -16.89 12.01
N THR A 44 -12.52 -17.56 11.03
CA THR A 44 -11.15 -18.06 11.14
C THR A 44 -10.11 -17.00 10.80
N VAL A 45 -10.46 -16.03 9.94
CA VAL A 45 -9.57 -14.94 9.52
C VAL A 45 -9.52 -13.80 10.56
N LEU A 46 -10.66 -13.46 11.15
CA LEU A 46 -10.77 -12.31 12.05
C LEU A 46 -9.78 -12.33 13.22
N PRO A 47 -9.56 -13.44 13.94
CA PRO A 47 -8.61 -13.47 15.05
C PRO A 47 -7.17 -13.11 14.64
N ALA A 48 -6.74 -13.52 13.44
CA ALA A 48 -5.42 -13.17 12.93
C ALA A 48 -5.28 -11.66 12.66
N LEU A 49 -6.35 -11.01 12.18
CA LEU A 49 -6.37 -9.57 11.97
C LEU A 49 -6.53 -8.78 13.27
N GLN A 50 -7.23 -9.33 14.27
CA GLN A 50 -7.32 -8.75 15.61
C GLN A 50 -5.99 -8.83 16.36
N ALA A 51 -5.20 -9.89 16.14
CA ALA A 51 -3.87 -10.00 16.71
C ALA A 51 -2.93 -8.87 16.27
N VAL A 52 -3.14 -8.29 15.07
CA VAL A 52 -2.37 -7.14 14.58
C VAL A 52 -2.59 -5.90 15.44
N THR A 53 -3.81 -5.67 15.91
CA THR A 53 -4.21 -4.50 16.72
C THR A 53 -4.19 -4.75 18.22
N ALA A 54 -3.91 -5.96 18.65
CA ALA A 54 -3.77 -6.32 20.05
C ALA A 54 -2.39 -5.91 20.60
N SER A 55 -2.22 -5.98 21.93
CA SER A 55 -0.91 -5.80 22.58
C SER A 55 0.10 -6.80 22.02
N GLY A 56 1.30 -6.32 21.67
CA GLY A 56 2.34 -7.09 20.99
C GLY A 56 2.14 -7.29 19.49
N GLY A 57 1.05 -6.78 18.91
CA GLY A 57 0.82 -6.78 17.47
C GLY A 57 1.54 -5.64 16.74
N THR A 58 1.66 -5.75 15.41
CA THR A 58 2.35 -4.73 14.60
C THR A 58 1.62 -3.37 14.56
N ALA A 59 0.39 -3.31 15.03
CA ALA A 59 -0.42 -2.09 15.18
C ALA A 59 -0.92 -1.94 16.62
N GLU A 60 -0.09 -2.25 17.61
CA GLU A 60 -0.43 -2.25 19.04
C GLU A 60 -1.04 -0.93 19.53
N ALA A 61 -0.64 0.21 18.96
CA ALA A 61 -1.24 1.50 19.29
C ALA A 61 -2.77 1.53 19.15
N ALA A 62 -3.35 0.62 18.36
CA ALA A 62 -4.80 0.46 18.21
C ALA A 62 -5.48 -0.22 19.40
N ALA A 63 -4.74 -0.89 20.28
CA ALA A 63 -5.27 -1.55 21.49
C ALA A 63 -5.95 -0.59 22.47
N VAL A 64 -5.71 0.72 22.34
CA VAL A 64 -6.36 1.75 23.15
C VAL A 64 -7.83 2.01 22.77
N LEU A 65 -8.33 1.45 21.69
CA LEU A 65 -9.73 1.56 21.29
C LEU A 65 -10.60 0.69 22.20
N LYS A 66 -11.79 1.17 22.50
CA LYS A 66 -12.78 0.43 23.31
C LYS A 66 -13.50 -0.65 22.49
N GLN A 67 -13.44 -0.55 21.19
CA GLN A 67 -14.11 -1.43 20.25
C GLN A 67 -13.19 -2.56 19.83
N ASP A 68 -13.78 -3.69 19.43
CA ASP A 68 -13.05 -4.69 18.67
C ASP A 68 -12.43 -4.03 17.43
N SER A 69 -11.21 -4.34 17.16
CA SER A 69 -10.52 -3.85 15.97
C SER A 69 -9.67 -4.94 15.35
N GLY A 70 -9.42 -4.80 14.07
CA GLY A 70 -8.52 -5.65 13.32
C GLY A 70 -7.88 -4.86 12.19
N GLY A 71 -6.80 -5.37 11.63
CA GLY A 71 -6.12 -4.66 10.55
C GLY A 71 -4.92 -5.38 9.99
N LYS A 72 -4.25 -4.69 9.07
CA LYS A 72 -2.98 -5.14 8.47
C LYS A 72 -2.10 -3.95 8.17
N THR A 73 -0.86 -4.02 8.61
CA THR A 73 0.21 -3.08 8.28
C THR A 73 0.85 -3.46 6.95
N GLY A 74 1.35 -2.48 6.21
CA GLY A 74 2.11 -2.66 4.99
C GLY A 74 3.28 -1.67 4.92
N THR A 75 4.42 -2.15 4.46
CA THR A 75 5.60 -1.32 4.15
C THR A 75 6.16 -1.85 2.85
N SER A 76 6.33 -0.98 1.85
CA SER A 76 6.93 -1.39 0.58
C SER A 76 8.44 -1.52 0.71
N GLU A 77 9.05 -2.16 -0.30
CA GLU A 77 10.51 -2.17 -0.45
C GLU A 77 11.06 -0.75 -0.46
N GLU A 78 12.27 -0.58 0.07
CA GLU A 78 12.93 0.73 0.23
C GLU A 78 12.11 1.76 1.03
N GLN A 79 11.07 1.31 1.74
CA GLN A 79 10.19 2.17 2.55
C GLN A 79 9.56 3.33 1.76
N LYS A 80 9.22 3.12 0.48
CA LYS A 80 8.58 4.14 -0.36
C LYS A 80 7.12 4.40 0.00
N THR A 81 6.46 3.42 0.64
CA THR A 81 5.12 3.57 1.18
C THR A 81 4.99 2.88 2.52
N ALA A 82 4.28 3.51 3.44
CA ALA A 82 3.88 2.95 4.71
C ALA A 82 2.35 3.02 4.83
N GLN A 83 1.70 1.90 5.14
CA GLN A 83 0.25 1.77 5.07
C GLN A 83 -0.32 1.02 6.26
N PHE A 84 -1.53 1.37 6.62
CA PHE A 84 -2.35 0.60 7.55
C PHE A 84 -3.80 0.60 7.09
N VAL A 85 -4.37 -0.57 6.98
CA VAL A 85 -5.81 -0.75 6.79
C VAL A 85 -6.35 -1.37 8.06
N GLY A 86 -7.17 -0.61 8.77
CA GLY A 86 -7.78 -1.05 10.01
C GLY A 86 -9.30 -0.92 9.96
N PHE A 87 -9.97 -1.70 10.79
CA PHE A 87 -11.43 -1.71 10.86
C PHE A 87 -11.92 -1.99 12.28
N THR A 88 -13.11 -1.48 12.55
CA THR A 88 -13.95 -1.77 13.71
C THR A 88 -15.27 -2.37 13.23
N PRO A 89 -16.21 -2.74 14.09
CA PRO A 89 -17.54 -3.22 13.68
C PRO A 89 -18.31 -2.25 12.79
N SER A 90 -18.00 -0.95 12.86
CA SER A 90 -18.75 0.10 12.17
C SER A 90 -18.03 0.72 10.99
N LEU A 91 -16.70 0.73 10.97
CA LEU A 91 -15.93 1.52 10.03
C LEU A 91 -14.66 0.82 9.58
N VAL A 92 -14.36 0.94 8.30
CA VAL A 92 -13.07 0.53 7.70
C VAL A 92 -12.36 1.76 7.19
N THR A 93 -11.11 1.95 7.60
CA THR A 93 -10.30 3.10 7.20
C THR A 93 -8.92 2.63 6.77
N ALA A 94 -8.42 3.20 5.69
CA ALA A 94 -7.06 3.01 5.20
C ALA A 94 -6.27 4.30 5.34
N VAL A 95 -5.05 4.20 5.83
CA VAL A 95 -4.05 5.27 5.85
C VAL A 95 -2.88 4.85 4.99
N SER A 96 -2.52 5.69 4.03
CA SER A 96 -1.35 5.48 3.17
C SER A 96 -0.48 6.72 3.24
N MET A 97 0.81 6.51 3.49
CA MET A 97 1.83 7.56 3.52
C MET A 97 2.85 7.27 2.45
N TYR A 98 3.19 8.25 1.67
CA TYR A 98 4.18 8.19 0.60
C TYR A 98 4.73 9.58 0.33
N GLN A 99 5.88 9.63 -0.31
CA GLN A 99 6.51 10.86 -0.76
C GLN A 99 6.86 10.71 -2.24
N LEU A 100 6.72 11.81 -2.98
CA LEU A 100 7.11 11.89 -4.38
C LEU A 100 8.25 12.90 -4.53
N ASP A 101 9.15 12.63 -5.48
CA ASP A 101 10.12 13.61 -5.94
C ASP A 101 9.49 14.64 -6.89
N GLU A 102 10.31 15.56 -7.41
CA GLU A 102 9.88 16.60 -8.35
C GLU A 102 9.32 16.05 -9.67
N ASN A 103 9.66 14.81 -10.01
CA ASN A 103 9.18 14.12 -11.22
C ASN A 103 7.94 13.24 -10.96
N GLY A 104 7.44 13.23 -9.72
CA GLY A 104 6.30 12.41 -9.32
C GLY A 104 6.65 10.93 -9.05
N SER A 105 7.94 10.60 -8.91
CA SER A 105 8.38 9.24 -8.61
C SER A 105 8.39 8.99 -7.10
N PRO A 106 7.96 7.78 -6.63
CA PRO A 106 8.01 7.45 -5.22
C PRO A 106 9.45 7.39 -4.69
N VAL A 107 9.70 8.11 -3.60
CA VAL A 107 10.99 8.12 -2.88
C VAL A 107 10.85 7.54 -1.48
N SER A 108 11.98 7.16 -0.88
CA SER A 108 12.00 6.56 0.46
C SER A 108 11.46 7.53 1.53
N LEU A 109 10.67 6.98 2.44
CA LEU A 109 10.16 7.67 3.62
C LEU A 109 11.20 7.75 4.77
N THR A 110 12.44 7.35 4.54
CA THR A 110 13.49 7.38 5.56
C THR A 110 13.87 8.82 5.91
N ASN A 111 14.02 9.12 7.20
CA ASN A 111 14.44 10.42 7.74
C ASN A 111 13.52 11.62 7.41
N ILE A 112 12.25 11.39 7.08
CA ILE A 112 11.30 12.47 6.88
C ILE A 112 11.08 13.20 8.21
N GLY A 113 11.31 14.51 8.23
CA GLY A 113 11.14 15.34 9.42
C GLY A 113 12.00 14.91 10.62
N GLY A 114 13.12 14.21 10.36
CA GLY A 114 14.00 13.69 11.43
C GLY A 114 13.47 12.46 12.16
N LEU A 115 12.44 11.79 11.64
CA LEU A 115 11.74 10.70 12.33
C LEU A 115 12.33 9.29 12.09
N GLY A 116 13.47 9.19 11.38
CA GLY A 116 14.11 7.91 11.12
C GLY A 116 13.37 7.04 10.10
N GLN A 117 13.12 5.78 10.44
CA GLN A 117 12.43 4.85 9.54
C GLN A 117 10.91 4.94 9.71
N PHE A 118 10.19 4.75 8.59
CA PHE A 118 8.74 4.75 8.54
C PHE A 118 8.21 3.36 8.20
N HIS A 119 7.51 2.74 9.12
CA HIS A 119 6.82 1.47 8.90
C HIS A 119 5.31 1.63 8.98
N GLY A 120 4.59 0.71 8.38
CA GLY A 120 3.13 0.71 8.42
C GLY A 120 2.55 0.61 9.84
N GLY A 121 3.31 0.07 10.79
CA GLY A 121 2.95 -0.04 12.21
C GLY A 121 3.13 1.24 13.02
N ASP A 122 3.82 2.24 12.49
CA ASP A 122 4.17 3.46 13.22
C ASP A 122 3.14 4.58 12.96
N TRP A 123 3.52 5.54 12.13
CA TRP A 123 2.71 6.73 11.84
C TRP A 123 1.36 6.43 11.20
N PRO A 124 1.22 5.50 10.22
CA PRO A 124 -0.09 5.16 9.67
C PRO A 124 -1.07 4.68 10.73
N VAL A 125 -0.63 3.84 11.68
CA VAL A 125 -1.46 3.39 12.81
C VAL A 125 -1.80 4.54 13.75
N THR A 126 -0.83 5.41 14.06
CA THR A 126 -1.05 6.58 14.92
C THR A 126 -2.14 7.50 14.35
N VAL A 127 -2.07 7.81 13.05
CA VAL A 127 -3.08 8.62 12.36
C VAL A 127 -4.43 7.91 12.38
N TRP A 128 -4.44 6.61 12.06
CA TRP A 128 -5.65 5.80 12.09
C TRP A 128 -6.32 5.81 13.47
N VAL A 129 -5.56 5.60 14.54
CA VAL A 129 -6.09 5.61 15.93
C VAL A 129 -6.67 6.96 16.30
N ARG A 130 -5.98 8.06 15.95
CA ARG A 130 -6.50 9.42 16.21
C ARG A 130 -7.82 9.67 15.50
N TYR A 131 -7.89 9.29 14.21
CA TYR A 131 -9.10 9.39 13.43
C TYR A 131 -10.23 8.54 14.01
N MET A 132 -9.97 7.25 14.27
CA MET A 132 -10.98 6.33 14.80
C MET A 132 -11.51 6.77 16.17
N LYS A 133 -10.66 7.28 17.07
CA LYS A 133 -11.11 7.84 18.35
C LYS A 133 -12.09 8.99 18.16
N ALA A 134 -11.87 9.85 17.18
CA ALA A 134 -12.74 11.00 16.92
C ALA A 134 -14.10 10.58 16.32
N VAL A 135 -14.08 9.71 15.29
CA VAL A 135 -15.30 9.36 14.57
C VAL A 135 -16.15 8.32 15.27
N SER A 136 -15.58 7.49 16.13
CA SER A 136 -16.29 6.43 16.84
C SER A 136 -16.53 6.70 18.32
N ALA A 137 -16.38 7.95 18.76
CA ALA A 137 -16.56 8.35 20.17
C ALA A 137 -17.94 7.98 20.72
N ASN A 138 -18.97 8.06 19.88
CA ASN A 138 -20.37 7.77 20.21
C ASN A 138 -20.87 6.46 19.57
N ASP A 139 -19.97 5.62 19.12
CA ASP A 139 -20.34 4.36 18.46
C ASP A 139 -20.82 3.35 19.53
N THR A 140 -21.98 2.74 19.27
CA THR A 140 -22.57 1.72 20.13
C THR A 140 -22.19 0.29 19.74
N LYS A 141 -21.68 0.11 18.52
CA LYS A 141 -21.20 -1.18 18.05
C LYS A 141 -19.78 -1.44 18.50
N LEU A 142 -19.64 -2.15 19.62
CA LEU A 142 -18.33 -2.44 20.22
C LEU A 142 -17.74 -3.76 19.77
N HIS A 143 -18.58 -4.69 19.28
CA HIS A 143 -18.20 -6.05 18.89
C HIS A 143 -18.71 -6.38 17.49
N PHE A 144 -18.07 -7.34 16.84
CA PHE A 144 -18.53 -7.87 15.56
C PHE A 144 -19.71 -8.82 15.79
N ASP A 145 -20.95 -8.39 15.52
CA ASP A 145 -22.19 -9.12 15.78
C ASP A 145 -22.24 -10.51 15.10
N TRP A 146 -21.58 -10.64 13.96
CA TRP A 146 -21.49 -11.88 13.18
C TRP A 146 -20.41 -12.85 13.71
N TYR A 147 -19.50 -12.39 14.57
CA TYR A 147 -18.39 -13.17 15.09
C TYR A 147 -18.72 -13.77 16.46
N LYS A 148 -18.72 -15.08 16.54
CA LYS A 148 -18.74 -15.81 17.80
C LYS A 148 -17.34 -16.34 18.04
N ARG A 149 -16.68 -15.84 19.08
CA ARG A 149 -15.37 -16.36 19.49
C ARG A 149 -15.48 -17.87 19.70
N GLN A 150 -14.82 -18.63 18.84
CA GLN A 150 -14.69 -20.06 19.08
C GLN A 150 -13.75 -20.23 20.29
N THR A 151 -14.22 -20.90 21.33
CA THR A 151 -13.31 -21.40 22.36
C THR A 151 -12.42 -22.38 21.64
N ALA A 152 -11.16 -21.98 21.45
CA ALA A 152 -10.18 -22.83 20.79
C ALA A 152 -10.08 -24.12 21.60
N THR A 153 -10.55 -25.23 21.05
CA THR A 153 -10.04 -26.53 21.45
C THR A 153 -8.55 -26.46 21.14
N PRO A 154 -7.64 -26.66 22.11
CA PRO A 154 -6.23 -26.63 21.81
C PRO A 154 -5.96 -27.71 20.75
N VAL A 155 -5.73 -27.27 19.53
CA VAL A 155 -5.16 -28.13 18.50
C VAL A 155 -3.73 -28.32 18.94
N ASN A 156 -3.47 -29.46 19.58
CA ASN A 156 -2.11 -29.92 19.79
C ASN A 156 -1.48 -29.97 18.38
N PRO A 157 -0.52 -29.10 18.03
CA PRO A 157 0.07 -29.18 16.71
C PRO A 157 0.66 -30.57 16.59
N ALA A 158 0.20 -31.35 15.63
CA ALA A 158 0.85 -32.59 15.27
C ALA A 158 2.33 -32.25 15.09
N PRO A 159 3.26 -33.05 15.62
CA PRO A 159 4.68 -32.82 15.48
C PRO A 159 4.95 -32.66 13.97
N VAL A 160 5.40 -31.49 13.57
CA VAL A 160 5.90 -31.26 12.22
C VAL A 160 7.06 -32.25 12.08
N ALA A 161 6.87 -33.26 11.26
CA ALA A 161 7.95 -34.14 10.88
C ALA A 161 9.02 -33.25 10.23
N THR A 162 10.05 -32.95 10.99
CA THR A 162 11.24 -32.28 10.46
C THR A 162 11.87 -33.31 9.54
N THR A 163 11.57 -33.26 8.26
CA THR A 163 12.33 -33.98 7.26
C THR A 163 13.69 -33.28 7.21
N THR A 164 14.62 -33.80 7.98
CA THR A 164 16.04 -33.50 7.80
C THR A 164 16.35 -33.84 6.35
N PRO A 165 16.83 -32.93 5.52
CA PRO A 165 17.26 -33.27 4.18
C PRO A 165 18.39 -34.28 4.33
N THR A 166 18.18 -35.50 3.85
CA THR A 166 19.25 -36.49 3.68
C THR A 166 20.29 -35.83 2.79
N PRO A 167 21.59 -35.83 3.18
CA PRO A 167 22.62 -35.33 2.30
C PRO A 167 22.58 -36.13 1.01
N THR A 168 22.31 -35.52 -0.11
CA THR A 168 22.46 -36.11 -1.43
C THR A 168 23.96 -36.38 -1.59
N GLU A 169 24.33 -37.62 -1.63
CA GLU A 169 25.66 -38.11 -1.94
C GLU A 169 26.02 -37.57 -3.32
N GLU A 170 27.01 -36.66 -3.35
CA GLU A 170 27.53 -36.08 -4.59
C GLU A 170 28.17 -37.23 -5.38
N THR A 171 27.58 -37.60 -6.49
CA THR A 171 28.18 -38.50 -7.48
C THR A 171 29.46 -37.82 -7.98
N PRO A 172 30.62 -38.52 -7.90
CA PRO A 172 31.88 -37.90 -8.34
C PRO A 172 31.81 -37.60 -9.84
N THR A 173 32.06 -36.36 -10.17
CA THR A 173 32.22 -35.89 -11.54
C THR A 173 33.36 -36.64 -12.20
N PRO A 174 33.20 -37.28 -13.37
CA PRO A 174 34.30 -37.94 -14.04
C PRO A 174 35.34 -36.90 -14.49
N THR A 175 36.56 -37.13 -14.07
CA THR A 175 37.75 -36.38 -14.50
C THR A 175 37.88 -36.45 -16.03
N PRO A 176 38.07 -35.35 -16.75
CA PRO A 176 38.32 -35.38 -18.17
C PRO A 176 39.70 -36.02 -18.46
N GLU A 177 39.69 -37.14 -19.18
CA GLU A 177 40.85 -37.80 -19.72
C GLU A 177 41.51 -36.90 -20.79
N ALA A 178 42.79 -36.65 -20.61
CA ALA A 178 43.59 -35.83 -21.52
C ALA A 178 43.71 -36.50 -22.88
N THR A 179 43.06 -35.92 -23.88
CA THR A 179 43.28 -36.35 -25.29
C THR A 179 44.38 -35.55 -25.90
N GLN A 180 45.38 -36.30 -26.40
CA GLN A 180 46.57 -35.81 -27.09
C GLN A 180 46.22 -34.98 -28.31
N GLU A 181 46.96 -33.89 -28.44
CA GLU A 181 47.02 -33.02 -29.64
C GLU A 181 47.58 -33.80 -30.86
N THR A 182 46.90 -33.64 -31.99
CA THR A 182 47.50 -33.84 -33.33
C THR A 182 47.33 -32.57 -34.11
N PRO A 183 48.39 -32.00 -34.72
CA PRO A 183 48.31 -30.73 -35.38
C PRO A 183 47.90 -30.89 -36.87
N GLY A 184 47.12 -29.95 -37.34
CA GLY A 184 47.02 -29.74 -38.80
C GLY A 184 45.65 -29.32 -39.32
N ALA A 185 45.56 -28.11 -39.68
CA ALA A 185 44.98 -27.54 -40.91
C ALA A 185 44.20 -26.24 -40.64
N GLU A 186 44.80 -25.21 -41.03
CA GLU A 186 44.36 -23.86 -41.31
C GLU A 186 43.12 -23.84 -42.21
N VAL A 187 41.98 -23.23 -41.77
CA VAL A 187 40.96 -22.75 -42.69
C VAL A 187 40.41 -21.41 -42.18
N ARG A 188 40.62 -20.42 -43.03
CA ARG A 188 40.29 -19.02 -43.00
C ARG A 188 38.80 -18.72 -42.91
N PRO A 189 38.34 -17.64 -42.24
CA PRO A 189 36.91 -17.33 -42.15
C PRO A 189 36.34 -16.66 -43.41
N THR A 190 35.20 -17.13 -43.83
CA THR A 190 34.41 -16.52 -44.92
C THR A 190 33.37 -15.58 -44.28
N VAL A 191 33.50 -14.31 -44.56
CA VAL A 191 32.51 -13.27 -44.29
C VAL A 191 31.44 -13.30 -45.39
N THR A 192 30.18 -13.33 -45.02
CA THR A 192 29.09 -13.02 -45.92
C THR A 192 28.27 -11.86 -45.34
N PRO A 193 28.07 -10.77 -46.12
CA PRO A 193 27.27 -9.65 -45.69
C PRO A 193 25.79 -9.84 -46.03
N SER A 194 24.89 -9.44 -45.16
CA SER A 194 23.47 -9.37 -45.51
C SER A 194 22.93 -7.96 -45.40
N ALA A 195 22.45 -7.58 -46.47
CA ALA A 195 21.71 -6.47 -47.04
C ALA A 195 20.90 -5.56 -46.12
N GLN A 196 21.07 -4.29 -46.45
CA GLN A 196 20.20 -3.14 -46.28
C GLN A 196 18.78 -3.33 -46.85
N ASN A 197 17.84 -2.68 -46.18
CA ASN A 197 16.71 -2.00 -46.85
C ASN A 197 16.21 -0.90 -45.89
N ASN A 198 16.36 0.28 -46.12
CA ASN A 198 16.09 1.42 -46.95
C ASN A 198 14.57 1.75 -47.03
N GLY A 199 14.28 3.01 -46.72
CA GLY A 199 13.06 3.75 -46.96
C GLY A 199 12.66 4.54 -45.71
N GLY A 200 12.72 5.79 -45.63
CA GLY A 200 12.76 6.86 -46.60
C GLY A 200 11.92 8.01 -46.05
N ASN A 201 12.51 9.16 -46.06
CA ASN A 201 11.90 10.47 -46.31
C ASN A 201 11.10 11.13 -45.19
N GLY A 202 11.40 12.27 -44.78
CA GLY A 202 11.47 13.63 -45.26
C GLY A 202 10.83 14.47 -44.16
N GLY A 203 11.21 15.57 -43.78
CA GLY A 203 11.74 16.75 -44.32
C GLY A 203 11.47 17.88 -43.39
N ASN A 204 12.44 18.72 -43.23
CA ASN A 204 12.39 20.17 -43.28
C ASN A 204 11.67 20.94 -42.16
N GLY A 205 12.42 21.75 -41.47
CA GLY A 205 12.61 23.17 -41.73
C GLY A 205 12.22 23.99 -40.54
N GLY A 206 13.06 24.78 -40.00
CA GLY A 206 13.25 26.18 -40.02
C GLY A 206 13.11 26.78 -38.60
N ASN A 207 14.20 27.20 -37.99
CA ASN A 207 14.82 28.51 -37.95
C ASN A 207 14.03 29.64 -37.31
N GLY A 208 14.69 30.39 -36.39
CA GLY A 208 14.36 31.72 -35.90
C GLY A 208 14.15 31.71 -34.38
N GLY A 209 14.96 32.23 -33.51
CA GLY A 209 15.76 33.44 -33.58
C GLY A 209 15.05 34.57 -32.82
N GLY A 210 15.72 35.11 -31.77
CA GLY A 210 15.35 36.41 -31.19
C GLY A 210 15.11 36.34 -29.66
N SER A 211 16.03 36.57 -28.88
CA SER A 211 16.69 37.70 -28.21
C SER A 211 15.75 38.75 -27.56
N ASN A 212 16.21 39.10 -26.36
CA ASN A 212 16.06 40.38 -25.66
C ASN A 212 14.73 40.58 -24.89
N GLY A 213 14.81 41.01 -23.69
CA GLY A 213 15.45 42.00 -22.89
C GLY A 213 14.53 42.38 -21.78
N GLY A 214 14.91 42.46 -20.56
CA GLY A 214 15.27 43.66 -19.88
C GLY A 214 14.11 44.38 -19.15
N GLY A 215 14.33 44.73 -17.87
CA GLY A 215 13.68 45.79 -17.14
C GLY A 215 12.96 45.30 -15.89
N SER A 216 13.50 45.35 -14.74
CA SER A 216 13.86 46.36 -13.76
C SER A 216 12.75 47.25 -13.26
N SER A 217 12.76 47.36 -11.95
CA SER A 217 12.23 48.45 -11.06
C SER A 217 10.85 48.19 -10.45
N ASN A 218 10.73 48.07 -9.16
CA ASN A 218 11.02 48.99 -8.05
C ASN A 218 9.74 49.62 -7.49
N GLY A 219 9.64 49.68 -6.18
CA GLY A 219 8.75 50.57 -5.42
C GLY A 219 7.67 49.77 -4.70
N GLY A 220 7.59 49.69 -3.45
CA GLY A 220 7.88 50.60 -2.40
C GLY A 220 6.62 50.92 -1.61
N GLY A 221 6.66 50.68 -0.32
CA GLY A 221 6.03 51.55 0.61
C GLY A 221 4.68 51.14 1.22
N GLY A 222 4.65 50.95 2.54
CA GLY A 222 3.59 51.54 3.32
C GLY A 222 2.90 50.60 4.33
N ARG A 223 3.46 50.48 5.51
CA ARG A 223 2.68 50.40 6.77
C ARG A 223 2.30 51.85 7.20
N PRO A 224 1.28 52.12 8.00
CA PRO A 224 1.10 51.74 9.39
C PRO A 224 -0.39 51.46 9.76
N GLY A 225 -0.79 50.76 10.83
CA GLY A 225 -0.61 51.15 12.22
C GLY A 225 -1.96 51.30 12.92
N GLY A 226 -2.10 50.81 14.13
CA GLY A 226 -3.14 51.17 15.11
C GLY A 226 -4.29 50.14 15.22
N GLY A 227 -4.66 49.55 16.29
CA GLY A 227 -4.64 49.89 17.69
C GLY A 227 -6.00 49.55 18.29
N GLY A 228 -6.03 48.95 19.51
CA GLY A 228 -7.21 48.97 20.35
C GLY A 228 -7.86 47.60 20.67
N GLY A 229 -7.58 47.03 21.82
CA GLY A 229 -8.51 46.19 22.58
C GLY A 229 -9.31 47.13 23.52
N PRO A 230 -9.94 46.67 24.62
CA PRO A 230 -10.41 45.35 24.99
C PRO A 230 -11.92 45.42 25.37
N GLU A 231 -12.59 44.30 25.42
CA GLU A 231 -13.52 43.94 26.52
C GLU A 231 -13.77 42.43 26.40
#